data_4945fcea2528ccec32e1df7e9570f7f4
#
_entry.id   4945fcea2528ccec32e1df7e9570f7f4
#
_cell.length_a   1.000
_cell.length_b   1.000
_cell.length_c   1.000
_cell.angle_alpha   90.00
_cell.angle_beta   90.00
_cell.angle_gamma   90.00
#
_symmetry.space_group_name_H-M   'P 1'
#
loop_
_entity.id
_entity.type
_entity.pdbx_description
1 polymer ?
#
loop_
_entity_poly.entity_id
_entity_poly.type
_entity_poly.pdbx_seq_one_letter_code
_entity_poly.pdbx_strand_id
1 'polypeptide(L)'
;IPVAELLVRHFAERPGTFPVLHPERYSPTEYRRRTNIQVPVVHSEPLDGFRVIEAVSGNPTAELRAAILNLDTPEPVVVKRRYEETSPEALAVKAAADLGVLLLDGLADGIWIDAPGFAEDQVREIERMILQAARVRCSHTEYIACPSCGRTLYDIEKTLADIKSRTSHLSNLKIG
;
A
#
# COMPACT_ATOMS: atom_id res chain seq x y z
N ILE A 1 -4.23 -15.01 29.49
CA ILE A 1 -4.17 -15.18 28.01
C ILE A 1 -3.69 -13.86 27.44
N PRO A 2 -2.61 -13.83 26.64
CA PRO A 2 -2.15 -12.60 26.02
C PRO A 2 -3.24 -11.98 25.15
N VAL A 3 -3.38 -10.64 25.18
CA VAL A 3 -4.40 -9.91 24.41
C VAL A 3 -4.37 -10.27 22.91
N ALA A 4 -3.18 -10.52 22.37
CA ALA A 4 -3.00 -10.97 21.00
C ALA A 4 -3.71 -12.31 20.71
N GLU A 5 -3.76 -13.22 21.66
CA GLU A 5 -4.40 -14.53 21.50
C GLU A 5 -5.94 -14.44 21.55
N LEU A 6 -6.46 -13.51 22.34
CA LEU A 6 -7.88 -13.17 22.37
C LEU A 6 -8.33 -12.50 21.06
N LEU A 7 -7.53 -11.59 20.52
CA LEU A 7 -7.80 -10.94 19.24
C LEU A 7 -7.79 -11.95 18.08
N VAL A 8 -6.79 -12.84 18.04
CA VAL A 8 -6.71 -13.89 17.01
C VAL A 8 -7.92 -14.81 17.05
N ARG A 9 -8.37 -15.25 18.23
CA ARG A 9 -9.60 -16.04 18.39
C ARG A 9 -10.83 -15.30 17.91
N HIS A 10 -10.97 -14.03 18.31
CA HIS A 10 -12.13 -13.22 17.95
C HIS A 10 -12.26 -13.02 16.44
N PHE A 11 -11.13 -12.85 15.72
CA PHE A 11 -11.12 -12.67 14.28
C PHE A 11 -11.21 -13.99 13.50
N ALA A 12 -10.67 -15.09 14.03
CA ALA A 12 -10.80 -16.41 13.41
C ALA A 12 -12.26 -16.90 13.33
N GLU A 13 -13.13 -16.43 14.22
CA GLU A 13 -14.55 -16.79 14.24
C GLU A 13 -15.43 -15.94 13.30
N ARG A 14 -14.84 -14.92 12.64
CA ARG A 14 -15.58 -14.01 11.74
C ARG A 14 -15.09 -14.17 10.30
N PRO A 15 -15.88 -14.78 9.41
CA PRO A 15 -15.53 -14.90 8.00
C PRO A 15 -15.22 -13.52 7.37
N GLY A 16 -14.10 -13.41 6.66
CA GLY A 16 -13.68 -12.18 5.96
C GLY A 16 -13.00 -11.13 6.84
N THR A 17 -12.74 -11.42 8.11
CA THR A 17 -11.92 -10.56 8.97
C THR A 17 -10.55 -11.21 9.24
N PHE A 18 -9.50 -10.39 9.25
CA PHE A 18 -8.14 -10.84 9.48
C PHE A 18 -7.51 -10.02 10.62
N PRO A 19 -6.86 -10.65 11.59
CA PRO A 19 -6.16 -9.91 12.63
C PRO A 19 -4.95 -9.18 12.03
N VAL A 20 -4.84 -7.90 12.31
CA VAL A 20 -3.63 -7.13 12.02
C VAL A 20 -2.62 -7.44 13.13
N LEU A 21 -1.70 -8.37 12.87
CA LEU A 21 -0.59 -8.66 13.77
C LEU A 21 0.64 -7.88 13.29
N HIS A 22 1.33 -7.25 14.24
CA HIS A 22 2.53 -6.48 13.92
C HIS A 22 3.64 -7.41 13.43
N PRO A 23 4.16 -7.26 12.20
CA PRO A 23 5.12 -8.20 11.62
C PRO A 23 6.41 -8.35 12.45
N GLU A 24 6.82 -7.30 13.17
CA GLU A 24 7.98 -7.31 14.05
C GLU A 24 7.84 -8.24 15.28
N ARG A 25 6.61 -8.62 15.63
CA ARG A 25 6.30 -9.43 16.82
C ARG A 25 6.03 -10.90 16.51
N TYR A 26 5.78 -11.22 15.25
CA TYR A 26 5.40 -12.58 14.86
C TYR A 26 6.10 -12.96 13.55
N SER A 27 6.80 -14.09 13.59
CA SER A 27 7.31 -14.68 12.35
C SER A 27 6.16 -15.13 11.44
N PRO A 28 6.35 -15.21 10.12
CA PRO A 28 5.36 -15.73 9.19
C PRO A 28 4.80 -17.10 9.60
N THR A 29 5.64 -17.98 10.12
CA THR A 29 5.26 -19.31 10.63
C THR A 29 4.37 -19.21 11.86
N GLU A 30 4.64 -18.28 12.75
CA GLU A 30 3.86 -18.05 13.96
C GLU A 30 2.49 -17.44 13.65
N TYR A 31 2.43 -16.53 12.68
CA TYR A 31 1.20 -15.97 12.16
C TYR A 31 0.30 -17.06 11.58
N ARG A 32 0.83 -17.94 10.70
CA ARG A 32 0.10 -19.08 10.12
C ARG A 32 -0.47 -20.00 11.20
N ARG A 33 0.33 -20.39 12.18
CA ARG A 33 -0.08 -21.29 13.26
C ARG A 33 -1.18 -20.69 14.13
N ARG A 34 -1.17 -19.38 14.37
CA ARG A 34 -2.12 -18.70 15.25
C ARG A 34 -3.44 -18.36 14.58
N THR A 35 -3.42 -18.06 13.30
CA THR A 35 -4.62 -17.60 12.57
C THR A 35 -5.43 -18.75 11.98
N ASN A 36 -4.84 -19.93 11.78
CA ASN A 36 -5.46 -21.08 11.10
C ASN A 36 -6.18 -20.70 9.80
N ILE A 37 -5.66 -19.65 9.12
CA ILE A 37 -6.25 -19.13 7.88
C ILE A 37 -5.84 -20.08 6.76
N GLN A 38 -6.85 -20.66 6.09
CA GLN A 38 -6.63 -21.30 4.79
C GLN A 38 -6.36 -20.19 3.79
N VAL A 39 -5.14 -20.14 3.28
CA VAL A 39 -4.77 -19.18 2.25
C VAL A 39 -5.43 -19.62 0.95
N PRO A 40 -6.26 -18.78 0.32
CA PRO A 40 -6.74 -19.08 -1.02
C PRO A 40 -5.55 -19.27 -1.97
N VAL A 41 -5.73 -20.12 -2.97
CA VAL A 41 -4.71 -20.30 -4.00
C VAL A 41 -4.60 -19.00 -4.78
N VAL A 42 -3.55 -18.25 -4.48
CA VAL A 42 -3.27 -17.00 -5.16
C VAL A 42 -2.40 -17.31 -6.38
N HIS A 43 -2.74 -16.74 -7.52
CA HIS A 43 -1.89 -16.81 -8.69
C HIS A 43 -0.59 -16.08 -8.39
N SER A 44 0.50 -16.81 -8.21
CA SER A 44 1.83 -16.26 -8.04
C SER A 44 2.71 -16.68 -9.21
N GLU A 45 3.21 -15.70 -9.96
CA GLU A 45 4.14 -15.94 -11.06
C GLU A 45 5.52 -15.44 -10.67
N PRO A 46 6.56 -16.31 -10.70
CA PRO A 46 7.93 -15.86 -10.61
C PRO A 46 8.30 -15.16 -11.92
N LEU A 47 8.71 -13.91 -11.84
CA LEU A 47 9.35 -13.16 -12.90
C LEU A 47 10.82 -12.97 -12.56
N ASP A 48 11.66 -12.65 -13.55
CA ASP A 48 13.11 -12.49 -13.35
C ASP A 48 13.44 -11.57 -12.17
N GLY A 49 13.72 -12.18 -11.01
CA GLY A 49 14.19 -11.49 -9.80
C GLY A 49 13.09 -10.98 -8.86
N PHE A 50 11.81 -11.19 -9.11
CA PHE A 50 10.71 -10.86 -8.20
C PHE A 50 9.49 -11.77 -8.42
N ARG A 51 8.57 -11.75 -7.47
CA ARG A 51 7.33 -12.52 -7.52
C ARG A 51 6.11 -11.61 -7.62
N VAL A 52 5.22 -11.89 -8.57
CA VAL A 52 3.93 -11.21 -8.67
C VAL A 52 2.86 -12.05 -7.98
N ILE A 53 2.09 -11.43 -7.09
CA ILE A 53 0.95 -12.06 -6.42
C ILE A 53 -0.31 -11.27 -6.75
N GLU A 54 -1.28 -11.92 -7.39
CA GLU A 54 -2.52 -11.30 -7.83
C GLU A 54 -3.67 -11.61 -6.87
N ALA A 55 -4.37 -10.57 -6.42
CA ALA A 55 -5.60 -10.69 -5.64
C ALA A 55 -6.82 -10.76 -6.53
N VAL A 56 -7.70 -11.72 -6.25
CA VAL A 56 -8.96 -11.95 -6.99
C VAL A 56 -10.20 -11.85 -6.11
N SER A 57 -10.05 -11.86 -4.79
CA SER A 57 -11.17 -11.82 -3.85
C SER A 57 -11.72 -10.41 -3.60
N GLY A 58 -12.87 -10.35 -2.91
CA GLY A 58 -13.46 -9.09 -2.45
C GLY A 58 -12.68 -8.40 -1.31
N ASN A 59 -11.71 -9.10 -0.69
CA ASN A 59 -10.82 -8.54 0.33
C ASN A 59 -9.35 -8.75 -0.05
N PRO A 60 -8.84 -7.95 -1.00
CA PRO A 60 -7.52 -8.15 -1.58
C PRO A 60 -6.38 -7.99 -0.57
N THR A 61 -6.50 -7.03 0.33
CA THR A 61 -5.48 -6.78 1.35
C THR A 61 -5.24 -8.00 2.23
N ALA A 62 -6.30 -8.65 2.69
CA ALA A 62 -6.20 -9.83 3.52
C ALA A 62 -5.67 -11.04 2.74
N GLU A 63 -6.13 -11.21 1.50
CA GLU A 63 -5.69 -12.27 0.59
C GLU A 63 -4.19 -12.16 0.30
N LEU A 64 -3.74 -10.98 -0.14
CA LEU A 64 -2.33 -10.72 -0.45
C LEU A 64 -1.44 -10.86 0.79
N ARG A 65 -1.87 -10.31 1.93
CA ARG A 65 -1.15 -10.46 3.19
C ARG A 65 -0.94 -11.92 3.56
N ALA A 66 -2.02 -12.71 3.51
CA ALA A 66 -1.93 -14.13 3.82
C ALA A 66 -1.02 -14.87 2.84
N ALA A 67 -1.10 -14.55 1.55
CA ALA A 67 -0.25 -15.13 0.52
C ALA A 67 1.24 -14.82 0.76
N ILE A 68 1.58 -13.55 1.00
CA ILE A 68 2.97 -13.11 1.23
C ILE A 68 3.55 -13.80 2.49
N LEU A 69 2.78 -13.84 3.57
CA LEU A 69 3.22 -14.48 4.82
C LEU A 69 3.39 -16.00 4.71
N ASN A 70 2.89 -16.60 3.64
CA ASN A 70 3.07 -18.02 3.31
C ASN A 70 4.23 -18.29 2.32
N LEU A 71 4.91 -17.24 1.82
CA LEU A 71 6.08 -17.44 0.98
C LEU A 71 7.24 -17.96 1.84
N ASP A 72 7.94 -18.95 1.31
CA ASP A 72 9.13 -19.52 1.94
C ASP A 72 10.43 -18.92 1.36
N THR A 73 10.30 -17.99 0.41
CA THR A 73 11.43 -17.38 -0.32
C THR A 73 11.56 -15.89 -0.01
N PRO A 74 12.78 -15.35 0.07
CA PRO A 74 13.04 -13.93 0.32
C PRO A 74 12.96 -13.07 -0.96
N GLU A 75 12.29 -13.53 -2.00
CA GLU A 75 12.16 -12.79 -3.25
C GLU A 75 11.34 -11.51 -3.06
N PRO A 76 11.70 -10.39 -3.71
CA PRO A 76 10.87 -9.19 -3.74
C PRO A 76 9.46 -9.49 -4.27
N VAL A 77 8.47 -8.87 -3.68
CA VAL A 77 7.06 -9.13 -3.98
C VAL A 77 6.39 -7.91 -4.60
N VAL A 78 5.78 -8.10 -5.76
CA VAL A 78 4.89 -7.15 -6.40
C VAL A 78 3.45 -7.64 -6.25
N VAL A 79 2.60 -6.83 -5.64
CA VAL A 79 1.19 -7.15 -5.46
C VAL A 79 0.38 -6.57 -6.60
N LYS A 80 -0.46 -7.43 -7.21
CA LYS A 80 -1.27 -7.09 -8.39
C LYS A 80 -2.74 -7.19 -8.08
N ARG A 81 -3.53 -6.27 -8.65
CA ARG A 81 -4.99 -6.35 -8.66
C ARG A 81 -5.58 -5.70 -9.89
N ARG A 82 -6.65 -6.33 -10.40
CA ARG A 82 -7.48 -5.78 -11.48
C ARG A 82 -8.60 -4.91 -10.92
N TYR A 83 -8.85 -3.77 -11.58
CA TYR A 83 -9.84 -2.76 -11.23
C TYR A 83 -10.76 -2.45 -12.41
N GLU A 84 -12.04 -2.23 -12.11
CA GLU A 84 -13.09 -1.89 -13.08
C GLU A 84 -13.69 -0.49 -12.80
N GLU A 85 -12.99 0.32 -12.01
CA GLU A 85 -13.35 1.70 -11.72
C GLU A 85 -13.37 2.53 -13.01
N THR A 86 -14.22 3.58 -13.03
CA THR A 86 -14.39 4.46 -14.21
C THR A 86 -13.85 5.87 -13.97
N SER A 87 -13.52 6.22 -12.73
CA SER A 87 -12.89 7.50 -12.41
C SER A 87 -11.49 7.32 -11.87
N PRO A 88 -10.52 8.18 -12.25
CA PRO A 88 -9.15 8.12 -11.74
C PRO A 88 -9.06 8.26 -10.22
N GLU A 89 -9.91 9.10 -9.62
CA GLU A 89 -9.94 9.32 -8.17
C GLU A 89 -10.43 8.07 -7.46
N ALA A 90 -11.49 7.42 -7.95
CA ALA A 90 -12.00 6.17 -7.39
C ALA A 90 -10.95 5.06 -7.48
N LEU A 91 -10.27 4.95 -8.63
CA LEU A 91 -9.17 4.01 -8.84
C LEU A 91 -8.03 4.26 -7.85
N ALA A 92 -7.60 5.53 -7.72
CA ALA A 92 -6.49 5.89 -6.83
C ALA A 92 -6.80 5.57 -5.37
N VAL A 93 -7.98 5.95 -4.88
CA VAL A 93 -8.40 5.69 -3.49
C VAL A 93 -8.50 4.20 -3.22
N LYS A 94 -9.14 3.46 -4.11
CA LYS A 94 -9.33 2.01 -3.92
C LYS A 94 -8.03 1.24 -4.02
N ALA A 95 -7.18 1.54 -5.01
CA ALA A 95 -5.88 0.90 -5.13
C ALA A 95 -4.96 1.23 -3.95
N ALA A 96 -4.98 2.47 -3.44
CA ALA A 96 -4.25 2.84 -2.24
C ALA A 96 -4.72 2.06 -1.00
N ALA A 97 -6.03 1.89 -0.83
CA ALA A 97 -6.60 1.12 0.28
C ALA A 97 -6.28 -0.38 0.17
N ASP A 98 -6.34 -0.94 -1.02
CA ASP A 98 -6.15 -2.36 -1.27
C ASP A 98 -4.68 -2.80 -1.22
N LEU A 99 -3.79 -2.01 -1.83
CA LEU A 99 -2.38 -2.37 -2.06
C LEU A 99 -1.40 -1.54 -1.21
N GLY A 100 -1.71 -0.26 -1.00
CA GLY A 100 -0.79 0.66 -0.33
C GLY A 100 -0.48 0.28 1.13
N VAL A 101 -1.42 -0.32 1.83
CA VAL A 101 -1.22 -0.79 3.21
C VAL A 101 -0.15 -1.89 3.29
N LEU A 102 -0.01 -2.73 2.27
CA LEU A 102 1.01 -3.78 2.23
C LEU A 102 2.43 -3.22 2.07
N LEU A 103 2.55 -2.08 1.37
CA LEU A 103 3.80 -1.32 1.29
C LEU A 103 4.16 -0.69 2.64
N LEU A 104 3.17 -0.10 3.35
CA LEU A 104 3.37 0.48 4.67
C LEU A 104 3.78 -0.55 5.73
N ASP A 105 3.27 -1.76 5.59
CA ASP A 105 3.61 -2.89 6.47
C ASP A 105 4.95 -3.57 6.11
N GLY A 106 5.61 -3.12 5.02
CA GLY A 106 6.84 -3.73 4.54
C GLY A 106 6.67 -5.15 4.02
N LEU A 107 5.47 -5.51 3.58
CA LEU A 107 5.14 -6.83 3.05
C LEU A 107 5.29 -6.92 1.52
N ALA A 108 5.19 -5.80 0.83
CA ALA A 108 5.34 -5.72 -0.62
C ALA A 108 6.41 -4.70 -0.99
N ASP A 109 7.14 -4.97 -2.08
CA ASP A 109 8.19 -4.12 -2.62
C ASP A 109 7.69 -3.27 -3.79
N GLY A 110 6.55 -3.65 -4.39
CA GLY A 110 5.93 -2.95 -5.51
C GLY A 110 4.45 -3.26 -5.66
N ILE A 111 3.80 -2.46 -6.52
CA ILE A 111 2.39 -2.62 -6.88
C ILE A 111 2.24 -2.68 -8.40
N TRP A 112 1.20 -3.39 -8.84
CA TRP A 112 0.77 -3.46 -10.22
C TRP A 112 -0.74 -3.27 -10.28
N ILE A 113 -1.17 -2.14 -10.80
CA ILE A 113 -2.58 -1.81 -11.02
C ILE A 113 -2.96 -2.24 -12.44
N ASP A 114 -3.79 -3.27 -12.57
CA ASP A 114 -4.40 -3.65 -13.84
C ASP A 114 -5.75 -2.95 -14.00
N ALA A 115 -5.79 -1.87 -14.76
CA ALA A 115 -6.98 -1.04 -14.97
C ALA A 115 -7.18 -0.76 -16.47
N PRO A 116 -7.75 -1.70 -17.23
CA PRO A 116 -7.84 -1.60 -18.70
C PRO A 116 -8.72 -0.46 -19.20
N GLY A 117 -9.53 0.14 -18.34
CA GLY A 117 -10.33 1.34 -18.66
C GLY A 117 -9.55 2.66 -18.69
N PHE A 118 -8.25 2.66 -18.35
CA PHE A 118 -7.39 3.84 -18.26
C PHE A 118 -6.18 3.74 -19.18
N ALA A 119 -5.67 4.90 -19.59
CA ALA A 119 -4.40 4.96 -20.29
C ALA A 119 -3.24 4.55 -19.36
N GLU A 120 -2.22 3.93 -19.91
CA GLU A 120 -1.09 3.37 -19.14
C GLU A 120 -0.34 4.44 -18.33
N ASP A 121 -0.19 5.64 -18.86
CA ASP A 121 0.45 6.76 -18.16
C ASP A 121 -0.37 7.27 -16.98
N GLN A 122 -1.70 7.24 -17.04
CA GLN A 122 -2.59 7.56 -15.92
C GLN A 122 -2.44 6.51 -14.80
N VAL A 123 -2.41 5.22 -15.15
CA VAL A 123 -2.21 4.15 -14.18
C VAL A 123 -0.83 4.28 -13.51
N ARG A 124 0.21 4.50 -14.29
CA ARG A 124 1.57 4.72 -13.76
C ARG A 124 1.68 5.92 -12.83
N GLU A 125 0.92 6.97 -13.09
CA GLU A 125 0.90 8.13 -12.20
C GLU A 125 0.24 7.80 -10.85
N ILE A 126 -0.86 7.05 -10.87
CA ILE A 126 -1.52 6.56 -9.65
C ILE A 126 -0.58 5.64 -8.86
N GLU A 127 0.12 4.72 -9.53
CA GLU A 127 1.11 3.85 -8.89
C GLU A 127 2.23 4.67 -8.23
N ARG A 128 2.77 5.68 -8.90
CA ARG A 128 3.78 6.57 -8.34
C ARG A 128 3.28 7.33 -7.12
N MET A 129 2.05 7.85 -7.16
CA MET A 129 1.44 8.53 -6.02
C MET A 129 1.29 7.61 -4.81
N ILE A 130 0.86 6.37 -5.01
CA ILE A 130 0.72 5.39 -3.93
C ILE A 130 2.09 5.02 -3.35
N LEU A 131 3.09 4.75 -4.19
CA LEU A 131 4.46 4.44 -3.76
C LEU A 131 5.09 5.61 -2.98
N GLN A 132 4.82 6.84 -3.39
CA GLN A 132 5.30 8.03 -2.68
C GLN A 132 4.57 8.25 -1.35
N ALA A 133 3.26 8.06 -1.31
CA ALA A 133 2.47 8.15 -0.08
C ALA A 133 2.91 7.09 0.95
N ALA A 134 3.21 5.89 0.49
CA ALA A 134 3.76 4.80 1.32
C ALA A 134 5.25 4.98 1.66
N ARG A 135 5.90 6.01 1.16
CA ARG A 135 7.32 6.32 1.37
C ARG A 135 8.32 5.29 0.85
N VAL A 136 7.88 4.44 -0.04
CA VAL A 136 8.71 3.43 -0.69
C VAL A 136 9.54 4.05 -1.81
N ARG A 137 8.96 5.01 -2.55
CA ARG A 137 9.63 5.70 -3.65
C ARG A 137 9.22 7.17 -3.69
N CYS A 138 10.18 8.08 -3.83
CA CYS A 138 9.92 9.48 -4.08
C CYS A 138 10.05 9.75 -5.59
N SER A 139 8.98 10.15 -6.25
CA SER A 139 8.96 10.47 -7.68
C SER A 139 8.75 11.96 -7.97
N HIS A 140 8.17 12.70 -7.01
CA HIS A 140 7.93 14.14 -7.10
C HIS A 140 8.45 14.85 -5.86
N THR A 141 8.71 16.15 -5.99
CA THR A 141 9.01 16.98 -4.82
C THR A 141 7.77 17.08 -3.93
N GLU A 142 7.94 16.72 -2.66
CA GLU A 142 6.92 16.79 -1.64
C GLU A 142 7.04 18.13 -0.91
N TYR A 143 5.95 18.93 -0.92
CA TYR A 143 5.89 20.19 -0.19
C TYR A 143 5.08 20.00 1.08
N ILE A 144 5.71 20.19 2.21
CA ILE A 144 5.10 20.04 3.53
C ILE A 144 4.90 21.43 4.10
N ALA A 145 3.66 21.93 4.10
CA ALA A 145 3.30 23.21 4.66
C ALA A 145 2.41 23.03 5.90
N CYS A 146 2.69 23.80 6.93
CA CYS A 146 1.80 23.89 8.09
C CYS A 146 0.46 24.49 7.65
N PRO A 147 -0.71 23.95 8.11
CA PRO A 147 -2.03 24.46 7.73
C PRO A 147 -2.35 25.85 8.29
N SER A 148 -1.39 26.49 8.96
CA SER A 148 -1.56 27.77 9.63
C SER A 148 -2.18 27.68 11.03
N CYS A 149 -1.85 28.65 11.85
CA CYS A 149 -2.52 28.89 13.13
C CYS A 149 -2.78 30.40 13.27
N GLY A 150 -3.61 30.80 14.22
CA GLY A 150 -3.95 32.22 14.45
C GLY A 150 -2.79 33.17 14.78
N ARG A 151 -1.53 32.66 14.83
CA ARG A 151 -0.31 33.44 15.03
C ARG A 151 0.46 33.71 13.73
N THR A 152 0.01 33.15 12.60
CA THR A 152 0.70 33.33 11.32
C THR A 152 0.38 34.71 10.76
N LEU A 153 1.42 35.51 10.55
CA LEU A 153 1.34 36.90 10.11
C LEU A 153 1.52 37.10 8.60
N TYR A 154 1.61 35.99 7.84
CA TYR A 154 1.79 36.01 6.40
C TYR A 154 0.86 34.96 5.72
N ASP A 155 0.63 35.19 4.44
CA ASP A 155 -0.18 34.28 3.60
C ASP A 155 0.64 33.04 3.24
N ILE A 156 0.34 31.93 3.93
CA ILE A 156 1.01 30.64 3.72
C ILE A 156 0.72 30.09 2.33
N GLU A 157 -0.50 30.23 1.82
CA GLU A 157 -0.88 29.69 0.50
C GLU A 157 -0.10 30.37 -0.60
N LYS A 158 -0.01 31.71 -0.54
CA LYS A 158 0.80 32.50 -1.48
C LYS A 158 2.27 32.15 -1.39
N THR A 159 2.81 32.04 -0.17
CA THR A 159 4.21 31.69 0.05
C THR A 159 4.51 30.30 -0.51
N LEU A 160 3.62 29.32 -0.28
CA LEU A 160 3.77 27.98 -0.81
C LEU A 160 3.71 27.97 -2.35
N ALA A 161 2.80 28.73 -2.94
CA ALA A 161 2.70 28.88 -4.39
C ALA A 161 3.99 29.48 -5.00
N ASP A 162 4.56 30.52 -4.36
CA ASP A 162 5.81 31.12 -4.79
C ASP A 162 7.00 30.15 -4.68
N ILE A 163 7.08 29.38 -3.61
CA ILE A 163 8.11 28.33 -3.45
C ILE A 163 7.96 27.28 -4.54
N LYS A 164 6.75 26.74 -4.75
CA LYS A 164 6.47 25.75 -5.79
C LYS A 164 6.86 26.24 -7.18
N SER A 165 6.54 27.48 -7.52
CA SER A 165 6.86 28.05 -8.82
C SER A 165 8.36 28.12 -9.09
N ARG A 166 9.16 28.39 -8.05
CA ARG A 166 10.62 28.52 -8.14
C ARG A 166 11.36 27.19 -8.06
N THR A 167 10.72 26.16 -7.51
CA THR A 167 11.34 24.84 -7.25
C THR A 167 10.71 23.71 -8.08
N SER A 168 9.83 24.04 -9.03
CA SER A 168 9.15 23.06 -9.89
C SER A 168 10.09 22.20 -10.74
N HIS A 169 11.31 22.67 -10.99
CA HIS A 169 12.36 21.94 -11.71
C HIS A 169 13.09 20.90 -10.85
N LEU A 170 12.89 20.94 -9.54
CA LEU A 170 13.49 19.97 -8.62
C LEU A 170 12.60 18.73 -8.53
N SER A 171 13.22 17.58 -8.41
CA SER A 171 12.53 16.30 -8.24
C SER A 171 13.12 15.54 -7.05
N ASN A 172 12.32 14.65 -6.47
CA ASN A 172 12.74 13.74 -5.40
C ASN A 172 13.20 14.43 -4.11
N LEU A 173 12.70 15.63 -3.83
CA LEU A 173 13.01 16.38 -2.63
C LEU A 173 11.81 16.50 -1.70
N LYS A 174 12.10 16.78 -0.43
CA LYS A 174 11.12 17.25 0.57
C LYS A 174 11.45 18.67 0.93
N ILE A 175 10.49 19.56 0.76
CA ILE A 175 10.59 20.99 1.07
C ILE A 175 9.48 21.30 2.08
N GLY A 176 9.89 21.78 3.28
CA GLY A 176 8.99 22.10 4.37
C GLY A 176 9.42 23.33 5.14
#